data_26346af50acc53c6debf3d894a8fbeec
#
_entry.id   26346af50acc53c6debf3d894a8fbeec
#
_cell.length_a   1.000
_cell.length_b   1.000
_cell.length_c   1.000
_cell.angle_alpha   90.00
_cell.angle_beta   90.00
_cell.angle_gamma   90.00
#
_symmetry.space_group_name_H-M   'P 1'
#
loop_
_entity.id
_entity.type
_entity.pdbx_description
1 polymer ?
#
loop_
_entity_poly.entity_id
_entity_poly.type
_entity_poly.pdbx_seq_one_letter_code
_entity_poly.pdbx_strand_id
1 'polypeptide(L)'
;MKEIKIVCVGKIKEKYFSDGIDYYLKIIRKKCPVSLLECADEPTPDKASPAEERKIRETEGERILQKINREDYVIALSINGKHYDTASWQKRMSLLAEKTDDNLVFVIGGSLGLSESVLKRAEEELSFSAMTFPHQMMRLILLEQLARSI
;
A
#
# COMPACT_ATOMS: atom_id res chain seq x y z
N MET A 1 5.02 3.18 -17.16
CA MET A 1 4.06 3.25 -16.04
C MET A 1 2.99 4.29 -16.36
N LYS A 2 1.72 3.92 -16.26
CA LYS A 2 0.59 4.83 -16.54
C LYS A 2 0.22 5.68 -15.34
N GLU A 3 0.00 5.05 -14.19
CA GLU A 3 -0.26 5.76 -12.94
C GLU A 3 0.21 4.96 -11.73
N ILE A 4 0.29 5.62 -10.59
CA ILE A 4 0.50 4.98 -9.30
C ILE A 4 -0.85 4.89 -8.60
N LYS A 5 -1.20 3.69 -8.16
CA LYS A 5 -2.39 3.47 -7.34
C LYS A 5 -1.96 3.03 -5.96
N ILE A 6 -2.59 3.56 -4.94
CA ILE A 6 -2.38 3.12 -3.57
C ILE A 6 -3.71 2.57 -3.06
N VAL A 7 -3.75 1.25 -2.87
CA VAL A 7 -4.94 0.56 -2.39
C VAL A 7 -4.76 0.24 -0.93
N CYS A 8 -5.63 0.75 -0.09
CA CYS A 8 -5.50 0.62 1.35
C CYS A 8 -6.83 0.31 2.02
N VAL A 9 -6.75 -0.29 3.20
CA VAL A 9 -7.91 -0.71 3.98
C VAL A 9 -8.19 0.31 5.07
N GLY A 10 -9.46 0.71 5.18
CA GLY A 10 -9.92 1.66 6.18
C GLY A 10 -9.85 3.12 5.72
N LYS A 11 -10.44 3.99 6.54
CA LYS A 11 -10.48 5.43 6.28
C LYS A 11 -9.51 6.18 7.17
N ILE A 12 -9.03 7.31 6.68
CA ILE A 12 -8.25 8.24 7.50
C ILE A 12 -9.20 8.96 8.44
N LYS A 13 -8.91 8.90 9.74
CA LYS A 13 -9.71 9.55 10.79
C LYS A 13 -9.09 10.85 11.27
N GLU A 14 -7.76 10.93 11.27
CA GLU A 14 -7.02 12.06 11.81
C GLU A 14 -6.72 13.09 10.73
N LYS A 15 -7.11 14.34 10.98
CA LYS A 15 -6.90 15.44 10.04
C LYS A 15 -5.42 15.64 9.71
N TYR A 16 -4.53 15.48 10.69
CA TYR A 16 -3.09 15.64 10.43
C TYR A 16 -2.54 14.59 9.45
N PHE A 17 -3.10 13.39 9.39
CA PHE A 17 -2.74 12.41 8.37
C PHE A 17 -3.31 12.79 7.01
N SER A 18 -4.58 13.16 6.94
CA SER A 18 -5.20 13.52 5.67
C SER A 18 -4.57 14.76 5.05
N ASP A 19 -4.22 15.76 5.86
CA ASP A 19 -3.52 16.96 5.38
C ASP A 19 -2.14 16.60 4.81
N GLY A 20 -1.39 15.76 5.51
CA GLY A 20 -0.08 15.30 5.03
C GLY A 20 -0.17 14.46 3.77
N ILE A 21 -1.15 13.57 3.68
CA ILE A 21 -1.42 12.76 2.50
C ILE A 21 -1.74 13.67 1.31
N ASP A 22 -2.63 14.63 1.46
CA ASP A 22 -2.99 15.57 0.41
C ASP A 22 -1.78 16.38 -0.07
N TYR A 23 -0.94 16.79 0.86
CA TYR A 23 0.29 17.52 0.54
C TYR A 23 1.20 16.70 -0.40
N TYR A 24 1.46 15.43 -0.08
CA TYR A 24 2.32 14.59 -0.91
C TYR A 24 1.66 14.15 -2.20
N LEU A 25 0.36 13.92 -2.21
CA LEU A 25 -0.37 13.61 -3.44
C LEU A 25 -0.25 14.76 -4.46
N LYS A 26 -0.32 16.01 -4.00
CA LYS A 26 -0.13 17.17 -4.88
C LYS A 26 1.27 17.21 -5.49
N ILE A 27 2.30 16.88 -4.72
CA ILE A 27 3.67 16.82 -5.21
C ILE A 27 3.80 15.73 -6.27
N ILE A 28 3.29 14.53 -5.99
CA ILE A 28 3.38 13.39 -6.90
C ILE A 28 2.62 13.67 -8.19
N ARG A 29 1.42 14.26 -8.11
CA ARG A 29 0.58 14.57 -9.27
C ARG A 29 1.22 15.53 -10.27
N LYS A 30 2.18 16.34 -9.85
CA LYS A 30 2.94 17.18 -10.77
C LYS A 30 3.85 16.36 -11.69
N LYS A 31 4.16 15.13 -11.33
CA LYS A 31 5.09 14.26 -12.06
C LYS A 31 4.42 13.06 -12.71
N CYS A 32 3.41 12.49 -12.07
CA CYS A 32 2.65 11.38 -12.65
C CYS A 32 1.25 11.29 -12.01
N PRO A 33 0.28 10.68 -12.71
CA PRO A 33 -1.02 10.43 -12.11
C PRO A 33 -0.90 9.52 -10.90
N VAL A 34 -1.63 9.82 -9.84
CA VAL A 34 -1.69 9.00 -8.63
C VAL A 34 -3.11 9.00 -8.07
N SER A 35 -3.58 7.86 -7.63
CA SER A 35 -4.87 7.72 -6.96
C SER A 35 -4.72 6.93 -5.68
N LEU A 36 -5.52 7.30 -4.68
CA LEU A 36 -5.62 6.61 -3.40
C LEU A 36 -7.00 5.99 -3.31
N LEU A 37 -7.06 4.67 -3.22
CA LEU A 37 -8.29 3.90 -3.18
C LEU A 37 -8.45 3.26 -1.81
N GLU A 38 -9.51 3.62 -1.09
CA GLU A 38 -9.81 3.05 0.22
C GLU A 38 -10.83 1.92 0.10
N CYS A 39 -10.50 0.78 0.70
CA CYS A 39 -11.42 -0.35 0.82
C CYS A 39 -12.00 -0.36 2.23
N ALA A 40 -13.25 -0.78 2.37
CA ALA A 40 -13.87 -0.91 3.69
C ALA A 40 -13.11 -1.95 4.53
N ASP A 41 -12.86 -1.62 5.80
CA ASP A 41 -12.29 -2.54 6.75
C ASP A 41 -13.39 -3.42 7.38
N GLU A 42 -12.98 -4.58 7.90
CA GLU A 42 -13.86 -5.46 8.66
C GLU A 42 -13.67 -5.21 10.15
N PRO A 43 -14.75 -5.16 10.95
CA PRO A 43 -14.62 -5.07 12.40
C PRO A 43 -13.86 -6.26 12.96
N THR A 44 -12.89 -6.00 13.83
CA THR A 44 -12.14 -7.04 14.52
C THR A 44 -12.72 -7.20 15.93
N PRO A 45 -13.30 -8.38 16.27
CA PRO A 45 -13.80 -8.61 17.61
C PRO A 45 -12.68 -8.59 18.65
N ASP A 46 -12.99 -8.16 19.86
CA ASP A 46 -12.08 -8.32 20.98
C ASP A 46 -11.78 -9.80 21.16
N LYS A 47 -10.51 -10.15 21.35
CA LYS A 47 -10.06 -11.53 21.51
C LYS A 47 -10.43 -12.43 20.31
N ALA A 48 -10.30 -11.90 19.09
CA ALA A 48 -10.52 -12.68 17.89
C ALA A 48 -9.59 -13.91 17.86
N SER A 49 -10.14 -15.05 17.44
CA SER A 49 -9.36 -16.25 17.23
C SER A 49 -8.49 -16.13 15.98
N PRO A 50 -7.41 -16.95 15.84
CA PRO A 50 -6.63 -16.96 14.60
C PRO A 50 -7.48 -17.23 13.36
N ALA A 51 -8.50 -18.08 13.45
CA ALA A 51 -9.42 -18.36 12.34
C ALA A 51 -10.27 -17.14 11.98
N GLU A 52 -10.77 -16.40 12.99
CA GLU A 52 -11.53 -15.16 12.77
C GLU A 52 -10.66 -14.07 12.14
N GLU A 53 -9.42 -13.93 12.63
CA GLU A 53 -8.47 -12.97 12.06
C GLU A 53 -8.15 -13.29 10.60
N ARG A 54 -7.98 -14.56 10.25
CA ARG A 54 -7.75 -15.00 8.88
C ARG A 54 -8.93 -14.64 7.99
N LYS A 55 -10.15 -14.89 8.46
CA LYS A 55 -11.37 -14.57 7.72
C LYS A 55 -11.49 -13.06 7.45
N ILE A 56 -11.15 -12.24 8.44
CA ILE A 56 -11.13 -10.78 8.29
C ILE A 56 -10.14 -10.37 7.21
N ARG A 57 -8.91 -10.89 7.26
CA ARG A 57 -7.90 -10.59 6.23
C ARG A 57 -8.35 -11.02 4.84
N GLU A 58 -8.98 -12.19 4.73
CA GLU A 58 -9.48 -12.69 3.44
C GLU A 58 -10.60 -11.80 2.89
N THR A 59 -11.53 -11.37 3.73
CA THR A 59 -12.61 -10.47 3.32
C THR A 59 -12.07 -9.13 2.85
N GLU A 60 -11.15 -8.53 3.61
CA GLU A 60 -10.48 -7.30 3.21
C GLU A 60 -9.65 -7.52 1.94
N GLY A 61 -8.99 -8.66 1.84
CA GLY A 61 -8.19 -9.04 0.68
C GLY A 61 -8.99 -9.13 -0.61
N GLU A 62 -10.19 -9.67 -0.55
CA GLU A 62 -11.10 -9.71 -1.71
C GLU A 62 -11.42 -8.31 -2.21
N ARG A 63 -11.66 -7.38 -1.29
CA ARG A 63 -11.94 -5.98 -1.63
C ARG A 63 -10.74 -5.31 -2.28
N ILE A 64 -9.54 -5.61 -1.78
CA ILE A 64 -8.28 -5.12 -2.36
C ILE A 64 -8.12 -5.66 -3.78
N LEU A 65 -8.29 -6.97 -3.98
CA LEU A 65 -8.11 -7.61 -5.28
C LEU A 65 -9.07 -7.09 -6.35
N GLN A 66 -10.27 -6.65 -5.96
CA GLN A 66 -11.22 -6.03 -6.88
C GLN A 66 -10.72 -4.69 -7.43
N LYS A 67 -9.77 -4.04 -6.77
CA LYS A 67 -9.19 -2.76 -7.21
C LYS A 67 -7.94 -2.94 -8.07
N ILE A 68 -7.48 -4.17 -8.24
CA ILE A 68 -6.26 -4.50 -8.97
C ILE A 68 -6.62 -5.10 -10.31
N ASN A 69 -6.04 -4.58 -11.37
CA ASN A 69 -6.20 -5.11 -12.72
C ASN A 69 -5.12 -6.17 -12.99
N ARG A 70 -5.39 -7.04 -13.96
CA ARG A 70 -4.49 -8.15 -14.29
C ARG A 70 -3.08 -7.67 -14.69
N GLU A 71 -3.00 -6.56 -15.40
CA GLU A 71 -1.76 -6.00 -15.93
C GLU A 71 -0.99 -5.15 -14.93
N ASP A 72 -1.56 -4.90 -13.75
CA ASP A 72 -0.93 -4.07 -12.73
C ASP A 72 0.31 -4.76 -12.15
N TYR A 73 1.34 -3.97 -11.89
CA TYR A 73 2.49 -4.41 -11.10
C TYR A 73 2.22 -4.07 -9.64
N VAL A 74 2.11 -5.08 -8.80
CA VAL A 74 1.66 -4.92 -7.42
C VAL A 74 2.80 -5.10 -6.43
N ILE A 75 2.94 -4.13 -5.55
CA ILE A 75 3.88 -4.15 -4.43
C ILE A 75 3.07 -4.13 -3.15
N ALA A 76 3.16 -5.20 -2.36
CA ALA A 76 2.48 -5.29 -1.08
C ALA A 76 3.41 -4.80 0.03
N LEU A 77 2.89 -3.93 0.91
CA LEU A 77 3.63 -3.52 2.10
C LEU A 77 3.48 -4.60 3.18
N SER A 78 4.60 -5.15 3.59
CA SER A 78 4.66 -6.24 4.56
C SER A 78 5.93 -6.14 5.38
N ILE A 79 5.86 -6.39 6.68
CA ILE A 79 7.05 -6.39 7.56
C ILE A 79 8.06 -7.46 7.14
N ASN A 80 7.61 -8.50 6.46
CA ASN A 80 8.45 -9.59 5.95
C ASN A 80 9.00 -9.30 4.55
N GLY A 81 8.70 -8.16 3.98
CA GLY A 81 9.16 -7.78 2.66
C GLY A 81 10.62 -7.36 2.62
N LYS A 82 11.08 -7.03 1.43
CA LYS A 82 12.44 -6.56 1.22
C LYS A 82 12.63 -5.17 1.83
N HIS A 83 13.72 -5.00 2.57
CA HIS A 83 14.12 -3.72 3.15
C HIS A 83 15.00 -2.97 2.14
N TYR A 84 14.76 -1.65 2.04
CA TYR A 84 15.58 -0.74 1.23
C TYR A 84 15.97 0.46 2.08
N ASP A 85 17.14 1.00 1.84
CA ASP A 85 17.38 2.38 2.24
C ASP A 85 16.77 3.32 1.18
N THR A 86 16.69 4.61 1.49
CA THR A 86 16.06 5.59 0.59
C THR A 86 16.71 5.62 -0.78
N ALA A 87 18.03 5.60 -0.85
CA ALA A 87 18.76 5.66 -2.12
C ALA A 87 18.51 4.43 -2.99
N SER A 88 18.50 3.24 -2.39
CA SER A 88 18.24 1.99 -3.09
C SER A 88 16.79 1.92 -3.57
N TRP A 89 15.86 2.40 -2.75
CA TRP A 89 14.45 2.48 -3.14
C TRP A 89 14.23 3.43 -4.32
N GLN A 90 14.91 4.58 -4.32
CA GLN A 90 14.82 5.52 -5.43
C GLN A 90 15.30 4.89 -6.75
N LYS A 91 16.38 4.11 -6.71
CA LYS A 91 16.86 3.37 -7.89
C LYS A 91 15.83 2.31 -8.33
N ARG A 92 15.27 1.57 -7.36
CA ARG A 92 14.25 0.56 -7.66
C ARG A 92 13.01 1.21 -8.28
N MET A 93 12.57 2.32 -7.74
CA MET A 93 11.40 3.05 -8.23
C MET A 93 11.60 3.56 -9.66
N SER A 94 12.78 4.09 -9.97
CA SER A 94 13.12 4.52 -11.33
C SER A 94 13.05 3.37 -12.31
N LEU A 95 13.57 2.21 -11.92
CA LEU A 95 13.54 1.01 -12.74
C LEU A 95 12.11 0.52 -12.96
N LEU A 96 11.30 0.50 -11.92
CA LEU A 96 9.90 0.10 -12.00
C LEU A 96 9.08 1.04 -12.88
N ALA A 97 9.30 2.34 -12.76
CA ALA A 97 8.63 3.33 -13.57
C ALA A 97 8.94 3.16 -15.07
N GLU A 98 10.17 2.79 -15.39
CA GLU A 98 10.61 2.55 -16.77
C GLU A 98 10.08 1.23 -17.33
N LYS A 99 10.11 0.15 -16.54
CA LYS A 99 9.79 -1.20 -17.00
C LYS A 99 8.30 -1.57 -16.90
N THR A 100 7.54 -0.88 -16.08
CA THR A 100 6.11 -1.18 -15.91
C THR A 100 5.30 -0.55 -17.02
N ASP A 101 4.61 -1.39 -17.81
CA ASP A 101 3.80 -0.92 -18.93
C ASP A 101 2.46 -0.33 -18.49
N ASP A 102 1.88 -0.84 -17.42
CA ASP A 102 0.58 -0.41 -16.91
C ASP A 102 0.74 0.33 -15.57
N ASN A 103 -0.15 0.08 -14.62
CA ASN A 103 -0.14 0.78 -13.34
C ASN A 103 0.82 0.13 -12.35
N LEU A 104 1.42 0.96 -11.51
CA LEU A 104 2.18 0.50 -10.35
C LEU A 104 1.26 0.64 -9.14
N VAL A 105 0.97 -0.47 -8.47
CA VAL A 105 0.00 -0.52 -7.37
C VAL A 105 0.71 -0.88 -6.07
N PHE A 106 0.53 -0.02 -5.06
CA PHE A 106 0.99 -0.30 -3.70
C PHE A 106 -0.22 -0.71 -2.86
N VAL A 107 -0.06 -1.74 -2.06
CA VAL A 107 -1.16 -2.26 -1.22
C VAL A 107 -0.78 -2.16 0.25
N ILE A 108 -1.63 -1.51 1.02
CA ILE A 108 -1.48 -1.37 2.47
C ILE A 108 -2.66 -2.03 3.15
N GLY A 109 -2.40 -3.02 4.00
CA GLY A 109 -3.44 -3.74 4.74
C GLY A 109 -4.01 -2.96 5.91
N GLY A 110 -5.02 -3.53 6.54
CA GLY A 110 -5.59 -3.02 7.78
C GLY A 110 -4.79 -3.44 9.01
N SER A 111 -5.41 -3.38 10.18
CA SER A 111 -4.75 -3.67 11.46
C SER A 111 -4.20 -5.10 11.57
N LEU A 112 -4.77 -6.05 10.85
CA LEU A 112 -4.34 -7.45 10.87
C LEU A 112 -3.37 -7.82 9.73
N GLY A 113 -3.01 -6.85 8.90
CA GLY A 113 -2.14 -7.09 7.75
C GLY A 113 -2.89 -7.59 6.52
N LEU A 114 -2.16 -8.20 5.61
CA LEU A 114 -2.67 -8.66 4.32
C LEU A 114 -2.93 -10.16 4.30
N SER A 115 -3.92 -10.58 3.51
CA SER A 115 -4.21 -12.00 3.29
C SER A 115 -3.14 -12.66 2.42
N GLU A 116 -3.06 -13.99 2.49
CA GLU A 116 -2.15 -14.75 1.63
C GLU A 116 -2.47 -14.54 0.14
N SER A 117 -3.74 -14.42 -0.22
CA SER A 117 -4.15 -14.22 -1.61
C SER A 117 -3.63 -12.91 -2.18
N VAL A 118 -3.63 -11.83 -1.38
CA VAL A 118 -3.05 -10.55 -1.78
C VAL A 118 -1.53 -10.67 -1.91
N LEU A 119 -0.87 -11.29 -0.94
CA LEU A 119 0.58 -11.48 -0.99
C LEU A 119 1.02 -12.33 -2.20
N LYS A 120 0.26 -13.36 -2.54
CA LYS A 120 0.51 -14.18 -3.74
C LYS A 120 0.30 -13.41 -5.04
N ARG A 121 -0.67 -12.50 -5.06
CA ARG A 121 -0.91 -11.66 -6.24
C ARG A 121 0.21 -10.64 -6.47
N ALA A 122 0.85 -10.17 -5.41
CA ALA A 122 1.88 -9.15 -5.49
C ALA A 122 3.14 -9.67 -6.19
N GLU A 123 3.74 -8.86 -7.05
CA GLU A 123 5.02 -9.14 -7.68
C GLU A 123 6.17 -9.02 -6.70
N GLU A 124 6.04 -8.13 -5.71
CA GLU A 124 7.04 -8.02 -4.64
C GLU A 124 6.42 -7.53 -3.34
N GLU A 125 7.14 -7.77 -2.25
CA GLU A 125 6.78 -7.27 -0.92
C GLU A 125 7.84 -6.28 -0.46
N LEU A 126 7.38 -5.13 0.03
CA LEU A 126 8.22 -4.04 0.50
C LEU A 126 8.04 -3.86 2.00
N SER A 127 9.14 -3.79 2.74
CA SER A 127 9.11 -3.48 4.17
C SER A 127 9.80 -2.16 4.46
N PHE A 128 9.12 -1.25 5.16
CA PHE A 128 9.74 -0.02 5.66
C PHE A 128 10.47 -0.24 6.97
N SER A 129 10.08 -1.26 7.73
CA SER A 129 10.67 -1.56 9.03
C SER A 129 10.13 -2.89 9.55
N ALA A 130 10.90 -3.54 10.42
CA ALA A 130 10.41 -4.65 11.22
C ALA A 130 9.43 -4.19 12.31
N MET A 131 9.38 -2.88 12.59
CA MET A 131 8.42 -2.31 13.52
C MET A 131 7.05 -2.20 12.88
N THR A 132 6.02 -2.33 13.70
CA THR A 132 4.63 -2.13 13.27
C THR A 132 4.26 -0.66 13.44
N PHE A 133 3.75 -0.05 12.38
CA PHE A 133 3.21 1.31 12.41
C PHE A 133 1.71 1.28 12.18
N PRO A 134 0.96 2.28 12.68
CA PRO A 134 -0.44 2.41 12.32
C PRO A 134 -0.61 2.46 10.80
N HIS A 135 -1.59 1.73 10.26
CA HIS A 135 -1.78 1.65 8.80
C HIS A 135 -2.07 3.02 8.16
N GLN A 136 -2.69 3.95 8.89
CA GLN A 136 -2.92 5.30 8.39
C GLN A 136 -1.61 6.09 8.25
N MET A 137 -0.69 5.91 9.21
CA MET A 137 0.64 6.52 9.13
C MET A 137 1.47 5.93 8.00
N MET A 138 1.32 4.65 7.70
CA MET A 138 2.01 3.99 6.59
C MET A 138 1.69 4.64 5.25
N ARG A 139 0.46 5.08 5.04
CA ARG A 139 0.09 5.81 3.82
C ARG A 139 0.91 7.07 3.66
N LEU A 140 1.06 7.82 4.74
CA LEU A 140 1.83 9.06 4.74
C LEU A 140 3.31 8.78 4.47
N ILE A 141 3.89 7.79 5.14
CA ILE A 141 5.29 7.39 4.96
C ILE A 141 5.54 6.94 3.51
N LEU A 142 4.68 6.10 2.96
CA LEU A 142 4.79 5.65 1.57
C LEU A 142 4.75 6.83 0.60
N LEU A 143 3.78 7.71 0.75
CA LEU A 143 3.64 8.87 -0.14
C LEU A 143 4.83 9.81 -0.06
N GLU A 144 5.38 10.02 1.14
CA GLU A 144 6.58 10.84 1.31
C GLU A 144 7.77 10.22 0.55
N GLN A 145 7.96 8.91 0.65
CA GLN A 145 9.03 8.21 -0.07
C GLN A 145 8.79 8.21 -1.59
N LEU A 146 7.57 8.08 -2.04
CA LEU A 146 7.24 8.17 -3.47
C LEU A 146 7.50 9.59 -4.01
N ALA A 147 7.16 10.62 -3.25
CA ALA A 147 7.41 12.00 -3.65
C ALA A 147 8.89 12.29 -3.84
N ARG A 148 9.76 11.65 -3.06
CA ARG A 148 11.23 11.75 -3.21
C ARG A 148 11.75 11.01 -4.44
N SER A 149 11.04 9.95 -4.84
CA SER A 149 11.55 8.96 -5.80
C SER A 149 11.12 9.23 -7.24
N ILE A 150 10.19 10.14 -7.43
CA ILE A 150 9.62 10.42 -8.75
C ILE A 150 10.14 11.70 -9.35
#